data_e3103fe27bd0874e9c89be14f26f364a
#
_entry.id   e3103fe27bd0874e9c89be14f26f364a
#
_cell.length_a   1.000
_cell.length_b   1.000
_cell.length_c   1.000
_cell.angle_alpha   90.00
_cell.angle_beta   90.00
_cell.angle_gamma   90.00
#
_symmetry.space_group_name_H-M   'P 1'
#
loop_
_entity.id
_entity.type
_entity.pdbx_description
1 polymer ?
#
loop_
_entity_poly.entity_id
_entity_poly.type
_entity_poly.pdbx_seq_one_letter_code
_entity_poly.pdbx_strand_id
1 'polypeptide(L)'
;MLSIRNTTSHSVKATRAVLAAIVAFSLAIAFSGCRGAKLSVANEQFERGEYFEAQKTYRKIYNKLTKREERPQRGVVAYQMGLCYEKLGMSARASAAFANAIRYQYPDSTAILLMAKSLQEEGKYAQAIKAYEDYLRLDPESPAAQTGLSGCRWALNQKGHPTRYVVKQSKLFNSRRADYAPMFLDRATADVLYFTSTNEKVTGDRKSEITGMKKGDIWMARKNEKGEWLRPEPVEGELNTEMDEGVCSFTPDGSTMYLSRARREPNAATSVEIFTSQRSDAKWSAPVKLDIINDTVSALGHPAVSPDGQWLYFSSDMPGGSGGKDIWRINLLDRVGSLENLGEFINTPGDEMFPYVRTDSILYFASDGHPGFGGLDLFKATLTPSGGWKRSSGSST
;
A
#
# COMPACT_ATOMS: atom_id res chain seq x y z
N MET A 1 2.70 -7.83 50.84
CA MET A 1 3.35 -6.65 50.21
C MET A 1 3.53 -6.95 48.73
N LEU A 2 2.60 -6.54 47.89
CA LEU A 2 2.65 -6.70 46.44
C LEU A 2 3.09 -5.36 45.82
N SER A 3 4.23 -5.38 45.13
CA SER A 3 4.79 -4.24 44.45
C SER A 3 4.11 -4.11 43.07
N ILE A 4 3.32 -3.08 42.90
CA ILE A 4 2.75 -2.66 41.59
C ILE A 4 3.85 -1.90 40.85
N ARG A 5 4.42 -2.46 39.79
CA ARG A 5 5.35 -1.77 38.90
C ARG A 5 4.57 -1.03 37.78
N ASN A 6 4.86 0.23 37.69
CA ASN A 6 4.31 1.22 36.74
C ASN A 6 4.46 0.82 35.26
N THR A 7 3.33 0.65 34.57
CA THR A 7 3.21 0.49 33.12
C THR A 7 2.76 1.79 32.38
N THR A 8 3.00 2.97 33.00
CA THR A 8 2.45 4.24 32.49
C THR A 8 3.40 5.06 31.60
N SER A 9 4.62 4.55 31.27
CA SER A 9 5.63 5.38 30.60
C SER A 9 5.54 5.43 29.07
N HIS A 10 5.00 4.39 28.40
CA HIS A 10 4.93 4.35 26.92
C HIS A 10 3.72 5.11 26.34
N SER A 11 2.59 5.10 27.02
CA SER A 11 1.37 5.82 26.59
C SER A 11 1.57 7.36 26.59
N VAL A 12 2.34 7.88 27.55
CA VAL A 12 2.57 9.33 27.68
C VAL A 12 3.50 9.88 26.59
N LYS A 13 4.43 9.07 26.05
CA LYS A 13 5.34 9.51 24.96
C LYS A 13 4.62 9.55 23.63
N ALA A 14 3.76 8.58 23.32
CA ALA A 14 2.95 8.57 22.11
C ALA A 14 1.95 9.75 22.08
N THR A 15 1.30 10.01 23.20
CA THR A 15 0.37 11.15 23.34
C THR A 15 1.08 12.49 23.22
N ARG A 16 2.33 12.60 23.68
CA ARG A 16 3.13 13.84 23.55
C ARG A 16 3.61 14.05 22.11
N ALA A 17 3.94 13.02 21.35
CA ALA A 17 4.30 13.14 19.94
C ALA A 17 3.10 13.58 19.08
N VAL A 18 1.92 13.02 19.34
CA VAL A 18 0.68 13.41 18.65
C VAL A 18 0.27 14.84 19.04
N LEU A 19 0.40 15.24 20.32
CA LEU A 19 0.14 16.63 20.75
C LEU A 19 1.17 17.62 20.18
N ALA A 20 2.44 17.24 20.05
CA ALA A 20 3.47 18.09 19.44
C ALA A 20 3.20 18.29 17.94
N ALA A 21 2.72 17.26 17.23
CA ALA A 21 2.29 17.37 15.83
C ALA A 21 1.05 18.28 15.69
N ILE A 22 0.09 18.19 16.61
CA ILE A 22 -1.11 19.04 16.63
C ILE A 22 -0.75 20.50 17.01
N VAL A 23 0.20 20.72 17.92
CA VAL A 23 0.65 22.07 18.33
C VAL A 23 1.53 22.72 17.25
N ALA A 24 2.37 21.95 16.53
CA ALA A 24 3.08 22.46 15.35
C ALA A 24 2.11 22.84 14.22
N PHE A 25 0.99 22.14 14.11
CA PHE A 25 -0.09 22.44 13.17
C PHE A 25 -0.86 23.71 13.52
N SER A 26 -1.03 24.01 14.82
CA SER A 26 -1.75 25.21 15.28
C SER A 26 -0.93 26.51 15.23
N LEU A 27 0.41 26.45 15.20
CA LEU A 27 1.26 27.63 15.02
C LEU A 27 1.35 28.14 13.57
N ALA A 28 0.83 27.39 12.60
CA ALA A 28 0.78 27.76 11.18
C ALA A 28 -0.41 28.67 10.80
N ILE A 29 -1.27 29.10 11.74
CA ILE A 29 -2.55 29.78 11.44
C ILE A 29 -2.43 31.30 11.34
N ALA A 30 -1.26 31.90 11.26
CA ALA A 30 -1.14 33.34 10.98
C ALA A 30 -0.89 33.58 9.47
N PHE A 31 -1.80 33.10 8.62
CA PHE A 31 -1.75 33.41 7.19
C PHE A 31 -2.70 34.54 6.82
N SER A 32 -2.22 35.51 6.07
CA SER A 32 -3.04 36.58 5.46
C SER A 32 -4.13 35.98 4.56
N GLY A 33 -5.37 36.18 4.90
CA GLY A 33 -6.65 35.79 4.29
C GLY A 33 -6.70 34.81 3.13
N CYS A 34 -6.34 35.20 1.90
CA CYS A 34 -6.47 34.33 0.71
C CYS A 34 -5.45 33.18 0.60
N ARG A 35 -4.28 33.27 1.27
CA ARG A 35 -3.28 32.19 1.26
C ARG A 35 -3.62 31.10 2.28
N GLY A 36 -4.15 31.50 3.44
CA GLY A 36 -4.61 30.57 4.48
C GLY A 36 -5.75 29.68 3.97
N ALA A 37 -6.73 30.26 3.30
CA ALA A 37 -7.83 29.50 2.72
C ALA A 37 -7.38 28.47 1.68
N LYS A 38 -6.32 28.73 0.89
CA LYS A 38 -5.78 27.77 -0.08
C LYS A 38 -4.99 26.64 0.58
N LEU A 39 -4.30 26.91 1.69
CA LEU A 39 -3.60 25.88 2.45
C LEU A 39 -4.59 24.96 3.16
N SER A 40 -5.67 25.50 3.72
CA SER A 40 -6.78 24.72 4.28
C SER A 40 -7.35 23.75 3.24
N VAL A 41 -7.63 24.22 2.02
CA VAL A 41 -8.11 23.36 0.93
C VAL A 41 -7.13 22.22 0.62
N ALA A 42 -5.81 22.51 0.57
CA ALA A 42 -4.82 21.47 0.31
C ALA A 42 -4.76 20.44 1.45
N ASN A 43 -4.86 20.88 2.69
CA ASN A 43 -4.90 20.00 3.85
C ASN A 43 -6.17 19.13 3.85
N GLU A 44 -7.33 19.72 3.59
CA GLU A 44 -8.60 18.98 3.48
C GLU A 44 -8.56 17.93 2.36
N GLN A 45 -7.98 18.26 1.20
CA GLN A 45 -7.75 17.30 0.12
C GLN A 45 -6.85 16.16 0.58
N PHE A 46 -5.77 16.47 1.31
CA PHE A 46 -4.85 15.46 1.84
C PHE A 46 -5.56 14.53 2.84
N GLU A 47 -6.30 15.08 3.79
CA GLU A 47 -7.06 14.30 4.79
C GLU A 47 -8.13 13.40 4.18
N ARG A 48 -8.72 13.82 3.06
CA ARG A 48 -9.65 12.98 2.28
C ARG A 48 -8.96 11.95 1.39
N GLY A 49 -7.60 11.88 1.40
CA GLY A 49 -6.84 10.98 0.53
C GLY A 49 -6.74 11.43 -0.93
N GLU A 50 -7.15 12.64 -1.27
CA GLU A 50 -7.10 13.21 -2.62
C GLU A 50 -5.67 13.69 -2.96
N TYR A 51 -4.68 12.78 -2.84
CA TYR A 51 -3.25 13.13 -2.89
C TYR A 51 -2.83 13.79 -4.20
N PHE A 52 -3.43 13.38 -5.32
CA PHE A 52 -3.12 13.98 -6.62
C PHE A 52 -3.57 15.44 -6.73
N GLU A 53 -4.73 15.79 -6.19
CA GLU A 53 -5.20 17.17 -6.18
C GLU A 53 -4.49 17.98 -5.08
N ALA A 54 -4.28 17.41 -3.90
CA ALA A 54 -3.55 18.04 -2.81
C ALA A 54 -2.14 18.48 -3.25
N GLN A 55 -1.36 17.59 -3.91
CA GLN A 55 -0.01 17.95 -4.38
C GLN A 55 -0.03 19.11 -5.40
N LYS A 56 -1.05 19.20 -6.25
CA LYS A 56 -1.19 20.33 -7.18
C LYS A 56 -1.43 21.64 -6.44
N THR A 57 -2.28 21.59 -5.41
CA THR A 57 -2.61 22.77 -4.59
C THR A 57 -1.41 23.20 -3.77
N TYR A 58 -0.72 22.27 -3.08
CA TYR A 58 0.53 22.55 -2.35
C TYR A 58 1.62 23.11 -3.28
N ARG A 59 1.81 22.54 -4.47
CA ARG A 59 2.80 23.02 -5.44
C ARG A 59 2.53 24.47 -5.87
N LYS A 60 1.25 24.84 -6.09
CA LYS A 60 0.88 26.23 -6.40
C LYS A 60 1.22 27.18 -5.24
N ILE A 61 1.05 26.74 -4.00
CA ILE A 61 1.42 27.50 -2.81
C ILE A 61 2.94 27.61 -2.70
N TYR A 62 3.66 26.48 -2.80
CA TYR A 62 5.13 26.41 -2.72
C TYR A 62 5.81 27.37 -3.70
N ASN A 63 5.33 27.43 -4.93
CA ASN A 63 5.90 28.31 -5.96
C ASN A 63 5.68 29.81 -5.69
N LYS A 64 4.73 30.17 -4.82
CA LYS A 64 4.43 31.56 -4.42
C LYS A 64 5.20 32.01 -3.18
N LEU A 65 5.76 31.07 -2.43
CA LEU A 65 6.55 31.35 -1.21
C LEU A 65 8.01 31.61 -1.61
N THR A 66 8.33 32.80 -2.07
CA THR A 66 9.66 33.14 -2.63
C THR A 66 10.52 33.99 -1.71
N LYS A 67 9.90 34.68 -0.75
CA LYS A 67 10.60 35.60 0.14
C LYS A 67 11.36 34.87 1.25
N ARG A 68 12.38 35.51 1.80
CA ARG A 68 13.23 34.95 2.86
C ARG A 68 12.46 34.63 4.14
N GLU A 69 11.56 35.50 4.55
CA GLU A 69 10.70 35.35 5.71
C GLU A 69 9.67 34.21 5.56
N GLU A 70 9.36 33.79 4.33
CA GLU A 70 8.44 32.70 4.02
C GLU A 70 9.11 31.30 4.03
N ARG A 71 10.43 31.23 4.27
CA ARG A 71 11.17 29.95 4.26
C ARG A 71 10.61 28.90 5.20
N PRO A 72 10.22 29.19 6.46
CA PRO A 72 9.63 28.18 7.35
C PRO A 72 8.35 27.58 6.76
N GLN A 73 7.47 28.44 6.23
CA GLN A 73 6.24 28.02 5.59
C GLN A 73 6.51 27.18 4.35
N ARG A 74 7.55 27.55 3.58
CA ARG A 74 7.98 26.78 2.40
C ARG A 74 8.46 25.39 2.78
N GLY A 75 9.11 25.23 3.94
CA GLY A 75 9.50 23.95 4.52
C GLY A 75 8.30 23.05 4.82
N VAL A 76 7.27 23.61 5.50
CA VAL A 76 6.02 22.90 5.79
C VAL A 76 5.33 22.43 4.51
N VAL A 77 5.18 23.33 3.54
CA VAL A 77 4.52 22.97 2.26
C VAL A 77 5.33 21.95 1.48
N ALA A 78 6.66 22.02 1.51
CA ALA A 78 7.53 21.01 0.88
C ALA A 78 7.35 19.64 1.52
N TYR A 79 7.25 19.57 2.84
CA TYR A 79 6.99 18.33 3.57
C TYR A 79 5.66 17.71 3.16
N GLN A 80 4.58 18.48 3.16
CA GLN A 80 3.25 18.00 2.72
C GLN A 80 3.24 17.56 1.27
N MET A 81 3.97 18.25 0.38
CA MET A 81 4.17 17.77 -1.01
C MET A 81 4.89 16.43 -1.04
N GLY A 82 5.91 16.25 -0.18
CA GLY A 82 6.64 15.00 -0.04
C GLY A 82 5.71 13.85 0.33
N LEU A 83 4.86 14.04 1.33
CA LEU A 83 3.84 13.06 1.73
C LEU A 83 2.88 12.71 0.59
N CYS A 84 2.40 13.71 -0.16
CA CYS A 84 1.56 13.43 -1.33
C CYS A 84 2.31 12.60 -2.38
N TYR A 85 3.57 12.92 -2.68
CA TYR A 85 4.36 12.19 -3.66
C TYR A 85 4.67 10.77 -3.21
N GLU A 86 4.91 10.53 -1.91
CA GLU A 86 5.06 9.20 -1.32
C GLU A 86 3.79 8.36 -1.56
N LYS A 87 2.61 8.87 -1.18
CA LYS A 87 1.32 8.20 -1.40
C LYS A 87 0.99 7.95 -2.87
N LEU A 88 1.60 8.71 -3.78
CA LEU A 88 1.46 8.55 -5.23
C LEU A 88 2.53 7.64 -5.85
N GLY A 89 3.45 7.06 -5.05
CA GLY A 89 4.57 6.25 -5.55
C GLY A 89 5.56 7.04 -6.40
N MET A 90 5.68 8.35 -6.18
CA MET A 90 6.56 9.25 -6.94
C MET A 90 7.86 9.51 -6.19
N SER A 91 8.64 8.47 -5.90
CA SER A 91 9.78 8.47 -4.97
C SER A 91 10.80 9.57 -5.27
N ALA A 92 11.15 9.79 -6.54
CA ALA A 92 12.09 10.85 -6.94
C ALA A 92 11.58 12.27 -6.65
N ARG A 93 10.26 12.48 -6.67
CA ARG A 93 9.66 13.76 -6.30
C ARG A 93 9.52 13.88 -4.79
N ALA A 94 9.23 12.78 -4.11
CA ALA A 94 9.14 12.72 -2.66
C ALA A 94 10.49 13.03 -2.03
N SER A 95 11.57 12.35 -2.42
CA SER A 95 12.92 12.61 -1.92
C SER A 95 13.36 14.08 -2.11
N ALA A 96 13.10 14.65 -3.30
CA ALA A 96 13.40 16.05 -3.58
C ALA A 96 12.56 17.02 -2.72
N ALA A 97 11.30 16.70 -2.47
CA ALA A 97 10.42 17.53 -1.64
C ALA A 97 10.84 17.48 -0.16
N PHE A 98 11.15 16.32 0.39
CA PHE A 98 11.68 16.17 1.74
C PHE A 98 13.05 16.83 1.91
N ALA A 99 13.96 16.73 0.92
CA ALA A 99 15.23 17.45 0.92
C ALA A 99 15.02 18.98 0.97
N ASN A 100 14.00 19.51 0.28
CA ASN A 100 13.64 20.91 0.36
C ASN A 100 13.04 21.27 1.73
N ALA A 101 12.20 20.41 2.33
CA ALA A 101 11.70 20.61 3.68
C ALA A 101 12.86 20.75 4.68
N ILE A 102 13.82 19.86 4.65
CA ILE A 102 15.04 19.89 5.50
C ILE A 102 15.84 21.19 5.24
N ARG A 103 16.06 21.55 3.97
CA ARG A 103 16.76 22.79 3.59
C ARG A 103 16.10 24.05 4.16
N TYR A 104 14.78 24.06 4.25
CA TYR A 104 13.99 25.15 4.81
C TYR A 104 13.69 24.99 6.30
N GLN A 105 14.45 24.10 6.98
CA GLN A 105 14.43 23.89 8.42
C GLN A 105 13.04 23.49 8.93
N TYR A 106 12.38 22.56 8.20
CA TYR A 106 11.18 21.91 8.74
C TYR A 106 11.50 21.24 10.09
N PRO A 107 10.71 21.49 11.14
CA PRO A 107 11.14 21.18 12.51
C PRO A 107 11.12 19.69 12.85
N ASP A 108 10.36 18.88 12.10
CA ASP A 108 10.22 17.45 12.36
C ASP A 108 11.28 16.64 11.62
N SER A 109 12.07 15.88 12.38
CA SER A 109 13.13 15.01 11.84
C SER A 109 12.62 13.87 10.98
N THR A 110 11.32 13.54 11.03
CA THR A 110 10.70 12.53 10.16
C THR A 110 10.89 12.84 8.68
N ALA A 111 11.09 14.11 8.30
CA ALA A 111 11.46 14.48 6.95
C ALA A 111 12.76 13.80 6.46
N ILE A 112 13.72 13.54 7.35
CA ILE A 112 14.98 12.84 7.03
C ILE A 112 14.69 11.36 6.79
N LEU A 113 13.88 10.73 7.65
CA LEU A 113 13.46 9.34 7.50
C LEU A 113 12.71 9.10 6.18
N LEU A 114 11.73 9.95 5.87
CA LEU A 114 10.93 9.83 4.65
C LEU A 114 11.75 10.12 3.39
N MET A 115 12.74 11.04 3.48
CA MET A 115 13.72 11.22 2.40
C MET A 115 14.55 9.96 2.20
N ALA A 116 15.01 9.31 3.27
CA ALA A 116 15.79 8.08 3.18
C ALA A 116 14.98 6.94 2.56
N LYS A 117 13.72 6.74 2.97
CA LYS A 117 12.79 5.77 2.36
C LYS A 117 12.64 6.03 0.86
N SER A 118 12.35 7.27 0.46
CA SER A 118 12.20 7.65 -0.93
C SER A 118 13.48 7.42 -1.77
N LEU A 119 14.66 7.69 -1.20
CA LEU A 119 15.94 7.42 -1.85
C LEU A 119 16.22 5.91 -2.01
N GLN A 120 15.80 5.10 -1.04
CA GLN A 120 15.86 3.63 -1.11
C GLN A 120 15.02 3.12 -2.28
N GLU A 121 13.76 3.56 -2.39
CA GLU A 121 12.84 3.22 -3.48
C GLU A 121 13.39 3.63 -4.87
N GLU A 122 14.17 4.71 -4.92
CA GLU A 122 14.87 5.14 -6.15
C GLU A 122 16.10 4.26 -6.48
N GLY A 123 16.46 3.31 -5.63
CA GLY A 123 17.72 2.54 -5.76
C GLY A 123 18.98 3.34 -5.44
N LYS A 124 18.86 4.53 -4.84
CA LYS A 124 19.98 5.40 -4.42
C LYS A 124 20.51 4.99 -3.05
N TYR A 125 20.82 3.70 -2.88
CA TYR A 125 21.12 3.08 -1.59
C TYR A 125 22.21 3.77 -0.79
N ALA A 126 23.31 4.22 -1.44
CA ALA A 126 24.38 4.92 -0.73
C ALA A 126 23.92 6.26 -0.11
N GLN A 127 23.03 6.98 -0.78
CA GLN A 127 22.45 8.22 -0.26
C GLN A 127 21.40 7.92 0.83
N ALA A 128 20.59 6.87 0.64
CA ALA A 128 19.61 6.41 1.62
C ALA A 128 20.29 5.98 2.93
N ILE A 129 21.38 5.20 2.87
CA ILE A 129 22.17 4.79 4.03
C ILE A 129 22.60 6.01 4.84
N LYS A 130 23.18 7.01 4.19
CA LYS A 130 23.60 8.24 4.87
C LYS A 130 22.42 8.93 5.57
N ALA A 131 21.28 9.05 4.90
CA ALA A 131 20.10 9.70 5.46
C ALA A 131 19.50 8.88 6.62
N TYR A 132 19.49 7.54 6.55
CA TYR A 132 19.09 6.69 7.68
C TYR A 132 20.05 6.83 8.86
N GLU A 133 21.35 6.87 8.63
CA GLU A 133 22.35 7.09 9.68
C GLU A 133 22.23 8.48 10.31
N ASP A 134 21.91 9.51 9.51
CA ASP A 134 21.63 10.86 10.00
C ASP A 134 20.39 10.86 10.91
N TYR A 135 19.32 10.15 10.54
CA TYR A 135 18.12 10.03 11.34
C TYR A 135 18.35 9.22 12.63
N LEU A 136 19.08 8.11 12.55
CA LEU A 136 19.37 7.26 13.72
C LEU A 136 20.24 7.95 14.77
N ARG A 137 20.95 9.03 14.43
CA ARG A 137 21.62 9.89 15.43
C ARG A 137 20.62 10.70 16.26
N LEU A 138 19.43 10.93 15.74
CA LEU A 138 18.33 11.67 16.42
C LEU A 138 17.38 10.72 17.14
N ASP A 139 17.11 9.56 16.55
CA ASP A 139 16.24 8.50 17.10
C ASP A 139 16.87 7.13 16.88
N PRO A 140 17.80 6.71 17.79
CA PRO A 140 18.54 5.44 17.68
C PRO A 140 17.65 4.19 17.69
N GLU A 141 16.50 4.27 18.33
CA GLU A 141 15.57 3.15 18.53
C GLU A 141 14.51 3.04 17.43
N SER A 142 14.58 3.84 16.37
CA SER A 142 13.60 3.83 15.29
C SER A 142 13.65 2.51 14.50
N PRO A 143 12.61 1.65 14.60
CA PRO A 143 12.60 0.37 13.88
C PRO A 143 12.57 0.59 12.36
N ALA A 144 11.83 1.59 11.89
CA ALA A 144 11.73 1.92 10.46
C ALA A 144 13.09 2.33 9.85
N ALA A 145 13.87 3.13 10.59
CA ALA A 145 15.20 3.54 10.12
C ALA A 145 16.21 2.38 10.16
N GLN A 146 16.17 1.54 11.20
CA GLN A 146 17.01 0.35 11.31
C GLN A 146 16.73 -0.66 10.19
N THR A 147 15.44 -0.91 9.92
CA THR A 147 14.98 -1.77 8.83
C THR A 147 15.42 -1.25 7.47
N GLY A 148 15.19 0.05 7.19
CA GLY A 148 15.58 0.68 5.93
C GLY A 148 17.10 0.66 5.71
N LEU A 149 17.88 0.97 6.76
CA LEU A 149 19.35 0.89 6.71
C LEU A 149 19.84 -0.53 6.42
N SER A 150 19.24 -1.53 7.09
CA SER A 150 19.55 -2.95 6.85
C SER A 150 19.21 -3.36 5.42
N GLY A 151 18.02 -2.97 4.92
CA GLY A 151 17.59 -3.21 3.55
C GLY A 151 18.53 -2.60 2.51
N CYS A 152 18.92 -1.33 2.69
CA CYS A 152 19.87 -0.67 1.78
C CYS A 152 21.23 -1.36 1.73
N ARG A 153 21.77 -1.76 2.89
CA ARG A 153 23.05 -2.49 2.97
C ARG A 153 22.95 -3.86 2.30
N TRP A 154 21.86 -4.56 2.53
CA TRP A 154 21.57 -5.83 1.87
C TRP A 154 21.46 -5.64 0.35
N ALA A 155 20.69 -4.66 -0.14
CA ALA A 155 20.52 -4.38 -1.56
C ALA A 155 21.84 -4.09 -2.29
N LEU A 156 22.77 -3.37 -1.67
CA LEU A 156 24.10 -3.15 -2.22
C LEU A 156 24.90 -4.46 -2.38
N ASN A 157 24.76 -5.38 -1.42
CA ASN A 157 25.43 -6.68 -1.47
C ASN A 157 24.82 -7.62 -2.53
N GLN A 158 23.52 -7.43 -2.90
CA GLN A 158 22.88 -8.19 -3.97
C GLN A 158 23.34 -7.79 -5.38
N LYS A 159 23.96 -6.63 -5.52
CA LYS A 159 24.54 -6.18 -6.79
C LYS A 159 25.68 -7.10 -7.24
N GLY A 160 25.39 -8.02 -8.13
CA GLY A 160 26.31 -9.09 -8.57
C GLY A 160 25.87 -10.50 -8.18
N HIS A 161 24.80 -10.62 -7.41
CA HIS A 161 24.15 -11.89 -7.07
C HIS A 161 22.71 -11.92 -7.62
N PRO A 162 22.53 -11.97 -8.96
CA PRO A 162 21.20 -11.96 -9.56
C PRO A 162 20.41 -13.20 -9.10
N THR A 163 19.12 -13.00 -8.91
CA THR A 163 18.22 -14.12 -8.67
C THR A 163 18.14 -15.01 -9.92
N ARG A 164 17.65 -16.24 -9.76
CA ARG A 164 17.39 -17.14 -10.90
C ARG A 164 16.23 -16.68 -11.80
N TYR A 165 15.51 -15.65 -11.41
CA TYR A 165 14.37 -15.13 -12.16
C TYR A 165 14.80 -14.06 -13.16
N VAL A 166 14.27 -14.15 -14.37
CA VAL A 166 14.42 -13.11 -15.39
C VAL A 166 13.09 -12.41 -15.56
N VAL A 167 13.01 -11.19 -15.08
CA VAL A 167 11.79 -10.36 -15.21
C VAL A 167 11.79 -9.66 -16.55
N LYS A 168 10.74 -9.87 -17.33
CA LYS A 168 10.55 -9.23 -18.65
C LYS A 168 9.18 -8.56 -18.72
N GLN A 169 9.14 -7.36 -19.28
CA GLN A 169 7.88 -6.71 -19.61
C GLN A 169 7.16 -7.52 -20.70
N SER A 170 5.89 -7.83 -20.45
CA SER A 170 5.02 -8.45 -21.44
C SER A 170 4.31 -7.39 -22.27
N LYS A 171 4.63 -7.30 -23.56
CA LYS A 171 3.95 -6.37 -24.48
C LYS A 171 2.46 -6.66 -24.66
N LEU A 172 2.05 -7.89 -24.37
CA LEU A 172 0.66 -8.31 -24.49
C LEU A 172 -0.20 -7.84 -23.31
N PHE A 173 0.34 -7.98 -22.08
CA PHE A 173 -0.40 -7.72 -20.85
C PHE A 173 -0.15 -6.31 -20.30
N ASN A 174 1.08 -5.80 -20.44
CA ASN A 174 1.42 -4.53 -19.86
C ASN A 174 1.02 -3.36 -20.76
N SER A 175 0.22 -2.46 -20.23
CA SER A 175 -0.14 -1.18 -20.80
C SER A 175 0.90 -0.10 -20.51
N ARG A 176 0.61 1.16 -20.89
CA ARG A 176 1.39 2.33 -20.48
C ARG A 176 1.02 2.83 -19.07
N ARG A 177 0.06 2.18 -18.44
CA ARG A 177 -0.49 2.51 -17.13
C ARG A 177 -0.13 1.40 -16.15
N ALA A 178 -0.83 1.32 -15.03
CA ALA A 178 -0.62 0.26 -14.04
C ALA A 178 -1.40 -1.00 -14.44
N ASP A 179 -0.70 -2.14 -14.42
CA ASP A 179 -1.26 -3.48 -14.59
C ASP A 179 -0.68 -4.34 -13.47
N TYR A 180 -1.53 -4.94 -12.63
CA TYR A 180 -1.09 -5.59 -11.40
C TYR A 180 -2.06 -6.69 -10.93
N ALA A 181 -1.68 -7.41 -9.88
CA ALA A 181 -2.44 -8.49 -9.23
C ALA A 181 -2.93 -9.57 -10.19
N PRO A 182 -2.04 -10.22 -10.97
CA PRO A 182 -2.44 -11.31 -11.85
C PRO A 182 -2.88 -12.54 -11.05
N MET A 183 -4.01 -13.15 -11.45
CA MET A 183 -4.55 -14.35 -10.83
C MET A 183 -5.12 -15.29 -11.89
N PHE A 184 -4.72 -16.55 -11.87
CA PHE A 184 -5.34 -17.58 -12.70
C PHE A 184 -6.70 -17.99 -12.15
N LEU A 185 -7.68 -18.16 -13.05
CA LEU A 185 -8.99 -18.71 -12.69
C LEU A 185 -8.84 -20.15 -12.16
N ASP A 186 -8.11 -20.96 -12.90
CA ASP A 186 -7.70 -22.29 -12.51
C ASP A 186 -6.17 -22.38 -12.53
N ARG A 187 -5.58 -22.76 -11.41
CA ARG A 187 -4.13 -22.85 -11.25
C ARG A 187 -3.52 -24.05 -11.96
N ALA A 188 -4.32 -25.10 -12.21
CA ALA A 188 -3.85 -26.32 -12.86
C ALA A 188 -3.71 -26.12 -14.36
N THR A 189 -4.72 -25.55 -15.01
CA THR A 189 -4.71 -25.31 -16.47
C THR A 189 -3.96 -24.04 -16.84
N ALA A 190 -4.02 -23.02 -16.00
CA ALA A 190 -3.42 -21.71 -16.22
C ALA A 190 -3.72 -21.15 -17.63
N ASP A 191 -4.96 -21.31 -18.08
CA ASP A 191 -5.44 -20.94 -19.42
C ASP A 191 -6.26 -19.63 -19.43
N VAL A 192 -6.73 -19.18 -18.26
CA VAL A 192 -7.44 -17.92 -18.07
C VAL A 192 -6.77 -17.12 -16.97
N LEU A 193 -6.28 -15.92 -17.32
CA LEU A 193 -5.63 -14.99 -16.42
C LEU A 193 -6.47 -13.73 -16.22
N TYR A 194 -6.76 -13.40 -14.97
CA TYR A 194 -7.36 -12.14 -14.57
C TYR A 194 -6.28 -11.22 -13.99
N PHE A 195 -6.44 -9.91 -14.16
CA PHE A 195 -5.55 -8.90 -13.58
C PHE A 195 -6.26 -7.56 -13.52
N THR A 196 -5.74 -6.64 -12.73
CA THR A 196 -6.23 -5.26 -12.66
C THR A 196 -5.46 -4.38 -13.61
N SER A 197 -6.16 -3.51 -14.34
CA SER A 197 -5.54 -2.53 -15.24
C SER A 197 -6.21 -1.17 -15.12
N THR A 198 -5.41 -0.10 -15.19
CA THR A 198 -5.87 1.30 -15.25
C THR A 198 -5.68 1.89 -16.66
N ASN A 199 -5.70 1.06 -17.69
CA ASN A 199 -5.47 1.50 -19.07
C ASN A 199 -6.60 2.44 -19.59
N GLU A 200 -6.44 2.99 -20.80
CA GLU A 200 -7.40 3.98 -21.34
C GLU A 200 -8.79 3.41 -21.68
N LYS A 201 -8.95 2.07 -21.70
CA LYS A 201 -10.21 1.38 -22.04
C LYS A 201 -11.02 0.94 -20.84
N VAL A 202 -10.62 1.34 -19.62
CA VAL A 202 -11.38 1.04 -18.39
C VAL A 202 -12.72 1.76 -18.38
N THR A 203 -13.65 1.23 -17.59
CA THR A 203 -15.00 1.75 -17.41
C THR A 203 -14.96 3.16 -16.81
N GLY A 204 -15.77 4.06 -17.36
CA GLY A 204 -15.88 5.43 -16.90
C GLY A 204 -14.71 6.35 -17.33
N ASP A 205 -14.97 7.66 -17.29
CA ASP A 205 -14.02 8.70 -17.69
C ASP A 205 -13.39 9.45 -16.50
N ARG A 206 -13.88 9.23 -15.31
CA ARG A 206 -13.40 9.92 -14.11
C ARG A 206 -12.03 9.41 -13.71
N LYS A 207 -11.14 10.34 -13.44
CA LYS A 207 -9.84 10.05 -12.85
C LYS A 207 -9.99 9.92 -11.33
N SER A 208 -9.22 9.02 -10.75
CA SER A 208 -9.06 8.93 -9.31
C SER A 208 -8.45 10.22 -8.77
N GLU A 209 -9.07 10.79 -7.77
CA GLU A 209 -8.53 11.96 -7.06
C GLU A 209 -7.31 11.58 -6.21
N ILE A 210 -7.21 10.30 -5.86
CA ILE A 210 -6.06 9.72 -5.16
C ILE A 210 -4.85 9.68 -6.09
N THR A 211 -4.96 9.02 -7.24
CA THR A 211 -3.82 8.71 -8.12
C THR A 211 -3.69 9.65 -9.32
N GLY A 212 -4.77 10.31 -9.73
CA GLY A 212 -4.87 11.08 -10.97
C GLY A 212 -4.90 10.23 -12.24
N MET A 213 -4.89 8.91 -12.13
CA MET A 213 -5.07 7.95 -13.22
C MET A 213 -6.56 7.62 -13.39
N LYS A 214 -6.94 6.97 -14.48
CA LYS A 214 -8.24 6.30 -14.56
C LYS A 214 -8.31 5.22 -13.47
N LYS A 215 -9.51 4.92 -13.02
CA LYS A 215 -9.74 3.89 -12.00
C LYS A 215 -9.43 2.50 -12.57
N GLY A 216 -9.19 1.53 -11.70
CA GLY A 216 -8.86 0.18 -12.09
C GLY A 216 -10.09 -0.64 -12.46
N ASP A 217 -9.97 -1.44 -13.52
CA ASP A 217 -10.94 -2.48 -13.90
C ASP A 217 -10.28 -3.86 -13.83
N ILE A 218 -11.11 -4.89 -13.69
CA ILE A 218 -10.68 -6.28 -13.82
C ILE A 218 -10.66 -6.65 -15.31
N TRP A 219 -9.51 -7.10 -15.76
CA TRP A 219 -9.26 -7.56 -17.13
C TRP A 219 -9.01 -9.06 -17.15
N MET A 220 -9.24 -9.67 -18.31
CA MET A 220 -9.08 -11.11 -18.53
C MET A 220 -8.35 -11.36 -19.85
N ALA A 221 -7.51 -12.38 -19.86
CA ALA A 221 -6.94 -12.97 -21.06
C ALA A 221 -7.14 -14.48 -21.04
N ARG A 222 -7.31 -15.09 -22.21
CA ARG A 222 -7.47 -16.54 -22.39
C ARG A 222 -6.42 -17.07 -23.36
N LYS A 223 -6.05 -18.33 -23.23
CA LYS A 223 -5.29 -19.03 -24.24
C LYS A 223 -6.25 -19.58 -25.31
N ASN A 224 -5.76 -19.61 -26.55
CA ASN A 224 -6.42 -20.31 -27.65
C ASN A 224 -6.12 -21.82 -27.60
N GLU A 225 -6.68 -22.58 -28.53
CA GLU A 225 -6.46 -24.03 -28.62
C GLU A 225 -4.97 -24.44 -28.84
N LYS A 226 -4.14 -23.50 -29.32
CA LYS A 226 -2.69 -23.69 -29.47
C LYS A 226 -1.89 -23.37 -28.22
N GLY A 227 -2.56 -22.95 -27.12
CA GLY A 227 -1.92 -22.52 -25.89
C GLY A 227 -1.33 -21.10 -25.94
N GLU A 228 -1.63 -20.29 -26.95
CA GLU A 228 -1.16 -18.91 -27.09
C GLU A 228 -2.13 -17.95 -26.43
N TRP A 229 -1.61 -16.95 -25.73
CA TRP A 229 -2.43 -15.93 -25.10
C TRP A 229 -3.10 -15.02 -26.13
N LEU A 230 -4.40 -14.89 -26.04
CA LEU A 230 -5.18 -13.89 -26.75
C LEU A 230 -5.03 -12.51 -26.10
N ARG A 231 -5.41 -11.48 -26.83
CA ARG A 231 -5.34 -10.09 -26.33
C ARG A 231 -6.27 -9.94 -25.13
N PRO A 232 -5.78 -9.32 -24.03
CA PRO A 232 -6.63 -9.03 -22.88
C PRO A 232 -7.78 -8.11 -23.20
N GLU A 233 -8.89 -8.33 -22.53
CA GLU A 233 -10.12 -7.54 -22.62
C GLU A 233 -10.71 -7.27 -21.23
N PRO A 234 -11.47 -6.19 -21.02
CA PRO A 234 -12.20 -5.97 -19.79
C PRO A 234 -13.18 -7.11 -19.56
N VAL A 235 -13.36 -7.52 -18.31
CA VAL A 235 -14.39 -8.52 -17.98
C VAL A 235 -15.76 -7.93 -18.25
N GLU A 236 -16.55 -8.65 -19.03
CA GLU A 236 -17.94 -8.25 -19.36
C GLU A 236 -18.87 -8.41 -18.14
N GLY A 237 -19.93 -7.61 -18.11
CA GLY A 237 -20.99 -7.68 -17.10
C GLY A 237 -20.86 -6.57 -16.05
N GLU A 238 -21.28 -6.87 -14.82
CA GLU A 238 -21.42 -5.88 -13.74
C GLU A 238 -20.23 -5.85 -12.76
N LEU A 239 -19.12 -6.53 -13.11
CA LEU A 239 -17.92 -6.54 -12.26
C LEU A 239 -17.21 -5.18 -12.27
N ASN A 240 -17.08 -4.58 -13.44
CA ASN A 240 -16.43 -3.29 -13.63
C ASN A 240 -17.47 -2.16 -13.59
N THR A 241 -17.21 -1.13 -12.79
CA THR A 241 -18.11 0.01 -12.61
C THR A 241 -17.34 1.34 -12.73
N GLU A 242 -17.93 2.45 -12.31
CA GLU A 242 -17.22 3.73 -12.18
C GLU A 242 -16.35 3.81 -10.92
N MET A 243 -16.28 2.74 -10.12
CA MET A 243 -15.40 2.67 -8.93
C MET A 243 -14.04 2.05 -9.31
N ASP A 244 -13.12 1.95 -8.37
CA ASP A 244 -11.89 1.17 -8.54
C ASP A 244 -12.20 -0.28 -8.17
N GLU A 245 -12.15 -1.18 -9.14
CA GLU A 245 -12.23 -2.62 -8.94
C GLU A 245 -10.87 -3.26 -9.23
N GLY A 246 -10.55 -4.28 -8.43
CA GLY A 246 -9.31 -5.00 -8.71
C GLY A 246 -8.97 -6.07 -7.68
N VAL A 247 -7.79 -6.63 -7.84
CA VAL A 247 -7.24 -7.68 -6.99
C VAL A 247 -8.28 -8.76 -6.72
N CYS A 248 -8.45 -9.66 -7.66
CA CYS A 248 -9.40 -10.77 -7.54
C CYS A 248 -8.70 -12.08 -7.15
N SER A 249 -9.47 -12.98 -6.54
CA SER A 249 -9.10 -14.37 -6.26
C SER A 249 -10.31 -15.28 -6.43
N PHE A 250 -10.08 -16.56 -6.62
CA PHE A 250 -11.14 -17.52 -6.96
C PHE A 250 -11.15 -18.69 -5.99
N THR A 251 -12.35 -19.26 -5.77
CA THR A 251 -12.46 -20.60 -5.20
C THR A 251 -11.78 -21.62 -6.10
N PRO A 252 -11.32 -22.77 -5.56
CA PRO A 252 -10.63 -23.80 -6.36
C PRO A 252 -11.43 -24.32 -7.54
N ASP A 253 -12.76 -24.36 -7.43
CA ASP A 253 -13.68 -24.76 -8.50
C ASP A 253 -13.97 -23.64 -9.52
N GLY A 254 -13.43 -22.43 -9.30
CA GLY A 254 -13.66 -21.27 -10.16
C GLY A 254 -15.09 -20.73 -10.18
N SER A 255 -15.94 -21.15 -9.24
CA SER A 255 -17.34 -20.75 -9.19
C SER A 255 -17.56 -19.38 -8.53
N THR A 256 -16.71 -19.01 -7.58
CA THR A 256 -16.79 -17.75 -6.83
C THR A 256 -15.55 -16.92 -7.00
N MET A 257 -15.73 -15.64 -7.33
CA MET A 257 -14.69 -14.60 -7.32
C MET A 257 -14.82 -13.78 -6.04
N TYR A 258 -13.70 -13.54 -5.37
CA TYR A 258 -13.53 -12.51 -4.36
C TYR A 258 -12.77 -11.35 -4.99
N LEU A 259 -13.24 -10.12 -4.82
CA LEU A 259 -12.60 -8.94 -5.41
C LEU A 259 -12.60 -7.77 -4.45
N SER A 260 -11.61 -6.89 -4.58
CA SER A 260 -11.57 -5.60 -3.90
C SER A 260 -12.33 -4.57 -4.72
N ARG A 261 -13.15 -3.74 -4.06
CA ARG A 261 -13.79 -2.58 -4.66
C ARG A 261 -13.64 -1.38 -3.73
N ALA A 262 -13.21 -0.25 -4.29
CA ALA A 262 -13.19 0.99 -3.55
C ALA A 262 -14.61 1.50 -3.30
N ARG A 263 -14.90 1.91 -2.06
CA ARG A 263 -16.12 2.58 -1.68
C ARG A 263 -15.81 4.02 -1.31
N ARG A 264 -16.54 4.94 -1.90
CA ARG A 264 -16.45 6.35 -1.56
C ARG A 264 -17.74 6.81 -0.92
N GLU A 265 -17.63 7.33 0.28
CA GLU A 265 -18.72 8.07 0.92
C GLU A 265 -18.49 9.58 0.75
N PRO A 266 -19.54 10.37 0.61
CA PRO A 266 -19.44 11.82 0.58
C PRO A 266 -18.71 12.31 1.86
N ASN A 267 -17.65 13.09 1.67
CA ASN A 267 -16.84 13.70 2.76
C ASN A 267 -16.07 12.71 3.67
N ALA A 268 -15.95 11.43 3.30
CA ALA A 268 -15.11 10.46 3.98
C ALA A 268 -13.91 10.05 3.14
N ALA A 269 -12.88 9.48 3.78
CA ALA A 269 -11.78 8.83 3.08
C ALA A 269 -12.33 7.63 2.28
N THR A 270 -11.73 7.38 1.11
CA THR A 270 -12.08 6.19 0.32
C THR A 270 -11.67 4.95 1.08
N SER A 271 -12.61 4.07 1.36
CA SER A 271 -12.34 2.76 1.94
C SER A 271 -12.34 1.69 0.84
N VAL A 272 -11.74 0.54 1.13
CA VAL A 272 -11.74 -0.64 0.24
C VAL A 272 -12.43 -1.77 0.96
N GLU A 273 -13.32 -2.45 0.24
CA GLU A 273 -14.10 -3.56 0.77
C GLU A 273 -13.99 -4.79 -0.13
N ILE A 274 -14.20 -5.97 0.43
CA ILE A 274 -14.21 -7.23 -0.33
C ILE A 274 -15.65 -7.55 -0.73
N PHE A 275 -15.80 -7.90 -2.00
CA PHE A 275 -17.05 -8.35 -2.61
C PHE A 275 -16.90 -9.76 -3.14
N THR A 276 -18.02 -10.45 -3.32
CA THR A 276 -18.09 -11.75 -3.99
C THR A 276 -18.97 -11.67 -5.23
N SER A 277 -18.61 -12.43 -6.26
CA SER A 277 -19.41 -12.63 -7.45
C SER A 277 -19.44 -14.12 -7.80
N GLN A 278 -20.61 -14.61 -8.22
CA GLN A 278 -20.82 -15.99 -8.62
C GLN A 278 -20.72 -16.12 -10.14
N ARG A 279 -20.15 -17.25 -10.59
CA ARG A 279 -20.03 -17.56 -12.01
C ARG A 279 -21.15 -18.49 -12.48
N SER A 280 -21.86 -18.08 -13.52
CA SER A 280 -22.83 -18.89 -14.23
C SER A 280 -22.63 -18.71 -15.73
N ASP A 281 -22.55 -19.80 -16.50
CA ASP A 281 -22.40 -19.79 -17.96
C ASP A 281 -21.27 -18.87 -18.46
N ALA A 282 -20.13 -18.95 -17.80
CA ALA A 282 -18.93 -18.11 -18.05
C ALA A 282 -19.11 -16.61 -17.78
N LYS A 283 -20.22 -16.17 -17.20
CA LYS A 283 -20.49 -14.78 -16.78
C LYS A 283 -20.45 -14.66 -15.27
N TRP A 284 -20.07 -13.48 -14.80
CA TRP A 284 -20.04 -13.12 -13.39
C TRP A 284 -21.30 -12.35 -13.02
N SER A 285 -21.90 -12.67 -11.88
CA SER A 285 -23.04 -11.94 -11.32
C SER A 285 -22.61 -10.55 -10.82
N ALA A 286 -23.57 -9.67 -10.57
CA ALA A 286 -23.32 -8.44 -9.81
C ALA A 286 -22.63 -8.76 -8.49
N PRO A 287 -21.54 -8.05 -8.14
CA PRO A 287 -20.83 -8.29 -6.90
C PRO A 287 -21.64 -7.91 -5.67
N VAL A 288 -21.62 -8.78 -4.66
CA VAL A 288 -22.26 -8.58 -3.37
C VAL A 288 -21.17 -8.37 -2.30
N LYS A 289 -21.34 -7.36 -1.45
CA LYS A 289 -20.41 -7.10 -0.35
C LYS A 289 -20.31 -8.33 0.55
N LEU A 290 -19.07 -8.68 0.90
CA LEU A 290 -18.77 -9.74 1.85
C LEU A 290 -18.59 -9.14 3.26
N ASP A 291 -19.57 -9.39 4.13
CA ASP A 291 -19.47 -8.96 5.53
C ASP A 291 -18.59 -9.96 6.30
N ILE A 292 -17.33 -9.56 6.54
CA ILE A 292 -16.34 -10.36 7.27
C ILE A 292 -16.26 -9.91 8.73
N ILE A 293 -16.31 -8.61 8.96
CA ILE A 293 -16.18 -7.98 10.28
C ILE A 293 -17.25 -6.91 10.46
N ASN A 294 -17.64 -6.67 11.71
CA ASN A 294 -18.60 -5.61 12.09
C ASN A 294 -17.90 -4.23 12.22
N ASP A 295 -16.87 -3.98 11.43
CA ASP A 295 -16.15 -2.72 11.38
C ASP A 295 -16.40 -2.04 10.02
N THR A 296 -16.88 -0.81 10.06
CA THR A 296 -17.18 0.00 8.86
C THR A 296 -16.09 1.00 8.54
N VAL A 297 -15.05 1.08 9.35
CA VAL A 297 -13.97 2.06 9.24
C VAL A 297 -12.74 1.47 8.56
N SER A 298 -12.39 0.23 8.90
CA SER A 298 -11.19 -0.42 8.36
C SER A 298 -11.31 -0.74 6.87
N ALA A 299 -10.19 -0.62 6.17
CA ALA A 299 -10.07 -1.06 4.78
C ALA A 299 -9.81 -2.57 4.73
N LEU A 300 -10.57 -3.29 3.91
CA LEU A 300 -10.36 -4.71 3.62
C LEU A 300 -10.12 -4.89 2.12
N GLY A 301 -8.96 -5.43 1.76
CA GLY A 301 -8.63 -5.60 0.35
C GLY A 301 -7.69 -6.76 0.07
N HIS A 302 -7.34 -6.93 -1.19
CA HIS A 302 -6.39 -7.93 -1.67
C HIS A 302 -6.77 -9.36 -1.25
N PRO A 303 -7.99 -9.84 -1.56
CA PRO A 303 -8.42 -11.18 -1.19
C PRO A 303 -7.58 -12.27 -1.88
N ALA A 304 -7.28 -13.34 -1.14
CA ALA A 304 -6.59 -14.53 -1.66
C ALA A 304 -7.15 -15.80 -1.02
N VAL A 305 -7.83 -16.61 -1.81
CA VAL A 305 -8.39 -17.89 -1.36
C VAL A 305 -7.28 -18.95 -1.31
N SER A 306 -7.25 -19.75 -0.25
CA SER A 306 -6.34 -20.88 -0.14
C SER A 306 -6.65 -21.97 -1.18
N PRO A 307 -5.67 -22.82 -1.57
CA PRO A 307 -5.87 -23.89 -2.56
C PRO A 307 -6.91 -24.94 -2.16
N ASP A 308 -7.11 -25.15 -0.85
CA ASP A 308 -8.15 -26.03 -0.31
C ASP A 308 -9.53 -25.37 -0.23
N GLY A 309 -9.63 -24.05 -0.53
CA GLY A 309 -10.88 -23.28 -0.49
C GLY A 309 -11.38 -22.97 0.92
N GLN A 310 -10.63 -23.29 1.98
CA GLN A 310 -11.09 -23.13 3.35
C GLN A 310 -10.82 -21.75 3.93
N TRP A 311 -9.75 -21.07 3.48
CA TRP A 311 -9.32 -19.80 4.04
C TRP A 311 -9.35 -18.67 3.02
N LEU A 312 -9.84 -17.52 3.45
CA LEU A 312 -9.66 -16.24 2.77
C LEU A 312 -8.61 -15.43 3.50
N TYR A 313 -7.50 -15.17 2.85
CA TYR A 313 -6.48 -14.22 3.27
C TYR A 313 -6.80 -12.86 2.69
N PHE A 314 -6.50 -11.80 3.42
CA PHE A 314 -6.72 -10.42 2.98
C PHE A 314 -5.82 -9.45 3.73
N SER A 315 -5.71 -8.23 3.22
CA SER A 315 -4.96 -7.15 3.84
C SER A 315 -5.93 -6.15 4.49
N SER A 316 -5.65 -5.72 5.73
CA SER A 316 -6.49 -4.77 6.46
C SER A 316 -5.72 -3.97 7.50
N ASP A 317 -6.12 -2.72 7.71
CA ASP A 317 -5.66 -1.82 8.76
C ASP A 317 -6.53 -1.88 10.04
N MET A 318 -7.28 -2.98 10.22
CA MET A 318 -8.15 -3.15 11.38
C MET A 318 -7.37 -3.19 12.71
N PRO A 319 -8.00 -2.77 13.82
CA PRO A 319 -7.36 -2.79 15.13
C PRO A 319 -6.87 -4.18 15.54
N GLY A 320 -5.74 -4.21 16.24
CA GLY A 320 -5.08 -5.46 16.69
C GLY A 320 -3.99 -5.97 15.74
N GLY A 321 -3.67 -5.22 14.69
CA GLY A 321 -2.53 -5.45 13.82
C GLY A 321 -1.20 -4.95 14.38
N SER A 322 -0.14 -5.10 13.59
CA SER A 322 1.25 -4.72 13.92
C SER A 322 1.59 -3.29 13.48
N GLY A 323 0.85 -2.74 12.51
CA GLY A 323 1.19 -1.42 11.99
C GLY A 323 0.19 -0.85 11.01
N GLY A 324 0.60 -0.70 9.76
CA GLY A 324 -0.22 -0.21 8.66
C GLY A 324 -1.28 -1.22 8.25
N LYS A 325 -1.14 -1.79 7.05
CA LYS A 325 -1.99 -2.91 6.63
C LYS A 325 -1.31 -4.23 6.94
N ASP A 326 -2.00 -5.07 7.67
CA ASP A 326 -1.56 -6.41 8.03
C ASP A 326 -2.25 -7.46 7.16
N ILE A 327 -1.64 -8.64 7.02
CA ILE A 327 -2.29 -9.82 6.46
C ILE A 327 -3.04 -10.56 7.56
N TRP A 328 -4.32 -10.76 7.28
CA TRP A 328 -5.26 -11.51 8.10
C TRP A 328 -5.79 -12.70 7.31
N ARG A 329 -6.40 -13.66 8.00
CA ARG A 329 -7.18 -14.71 7.37
C ARG A 329 -8.45 -15.01 8.15
N ILE A 330 -9.45 -15.54 7.45
CA ILE A 330 -10.70 -16.01 8.04
C ILE A 330 -11.10 -17.34 7.39
N ASN A 331 -11.65 -18.26 8.17
CA ASN A 331 -12.18 -19.51 7.64
C ASN A 331 -13.50 -19.26 6.90
N LEU A 332 -13.63 -19.72 5.67
CA LEU A 332 -14.81 -19.49 4.83
C LEU A 332 -16.00 -20.37 5.21
N LEU A 333 -15.75 -21.51 5.87
CA LEU A 333 -16.78 -22.47 6.31
C LEU A 333 -17.31 -22.11 7.70
N ASP A 334 -16.42 -21.64 8.60
CA ASP A 334 -16.76 -21.20 9.95
C ASP A 334 -16.17 -19.81 10.21
N ARG A 335 -16.93 -18.78 9.90
CA ARG A 335 -16.49 -17.39 9.99
C ARG A 335 -16.47 -16.87 11.43
N VAL A 336 -17.28 -17.44 12.29
CA VAL A 336 -17.45 -16.95 13.68
C VAL A 336 -16.23 -17.34 14.51
N GLY A 337 -15.45 -16.34 14.93
CA GLY A 337 -14.29 -16.55 15.80
C GLY A 337 -13.04 -17.09 15.10
N SER A 338 -13.04 -17.21 13.76
CA SER A 338 -11.89 -17.71 13.00
C SER A 338 -11.00 -16.62 12.41
N LEU A 339 -11.26 -15.35 12.70
CA LEU A 339 -10.45 -14.22 12.25
C LEU A 339 -9.09 -14.23 12.95
N GLU A 340 -8.02 -14.32 12.18
CA GLU A 340 -6.65 -14.41 12.68
C GLU A 340 -5.71 -13.39 12.00
N ASN A 341 -4.90 -12.67 12.79
CA ASN A 341 -3.73 -11.97 12.30
C ASN A 341 -2.58 -12.96 12.09
N LEU A 342 -1.83 -12.87 11.00
CA LEU A 342 -0.75 -13.83 10.71
C LEU A 342 0.51 -13.65 11.57
N GLY A 343 0.54 -12.64 12.44
CA GLY A 343 1.58 -12.42 13.43
C GLY A 343 2.85 -11.76 12.90
N GLU A 344 3.78 -11.50 13.81
CA GLU A 344 4.98 -10.66 13.61
C GLU A 344 6.02 -11.17 12.60
N PHE A 345 5.97 -12.45 12.23
CA PHE A 345 6.84 -12.99 11.18
C PHE A 345 6.40 -12.60 9.77
N ILE A 346 5.13 -12.24 9.60
CA ILE A 346 4.54 -11.76 8.36
C ILE A 346 4.32 -10.25 8.46
N ASN A 347 3.62 -9.82 9.51
CA ASN A 347 3.14 -8.46 9.68
C ASN A 347 4.17 -7.60 10.43
N THR A 348 4.31 -6.35 9.99
CA THR A 348 5.30 -5.38 10.48
C THR A 348 4.62 -4.05 10.81
N PRO A 349 5.34 -3.05 11.33
CA PRO A 349 4.81 -1.69 11.40
C PRO A 349 4.53 -1.02 10.04
N GLY A 350 4.93 -1.62 8.92
CA GLY A 350 4.66 -1.17 7.56
C GLY A 350 3.33 -1.68 7.02
N ASP A 351 3.25 -1.73 5.70
CA ASP A 351 2.11 -2.29 4.96
C ASP A 351 2.45 -3.69 4.42
N GLU A 352 1.64 -4.70 4.73
CA GLU A 352 1.66 -6.03 4.12
C GLU A 352 0.43 -6.19 3.22
N MET A 353 0.67 -6.45 1.93
CA MET A 353 -0.37 -6.44 0.91
C MET A 353 -0.21 -7.58 -0.09
N PHE A 354 -1.24 -7.80 -0.90
CA PHE A 354 -1.25 -8.76 -2.01
C PHE A 354 -0.86 -10.19 -1.58
N PRO A 355 -1.51 -10.78 -0.55
CA PRO A 355 -1.26 -12.18 -0.23
C PRO A 355 -1.57 -13.07 -1.43
N TYR A 356 -0.73 -14.08 -1.65
CA TYR A 356 -0.95 -15.15 -2.62
C TYR A 356 -0.58 -16.49 -2.00
N VAL A 357 -1.58 -17.30 -1.70
CA VAL A 357 -1.39 -18.65 -1.14
C VAL A 357 -1.13 -19.62 -2.26
N ARG A 358 0.12 -20.04 -2.45
CA ARG A 358 0.52 -20.97 -3.51
C ARG A 358 0.13 -22.41 -3.19
N THR A 359 0.40 -22.82 -1.97
CA THR A 359 0.00 -24.09 -1.36
C THR A 359 -0.46 -23.80 0.06
N ASP A 360 -1.07 -24.76 0.74
CA ASP A 360 -1.51 -24.60 2.13
C ASP A 360 -0.36 -24.26 3.10
N SER A 361 0.87 -24.42 2.65
CA SER A 361 2.09 -24.14 3.42
C SER A 361 3.00 -23.06 2.84
N ILE A 362 2.65 -22.43 1.70
CA ILE A 362 3.47 -21.40 1.04
C ILE A 362 2.63 -20.18 0.74
N LEU A 363 2.99 -19.06 1.38
CA LEU A 363 2.43 -17.73 1.17
C LEU A 363 3.46 -16.82 0.52
N TYR A 364 3.05 -16.09 -0.50
CA TYR A 364 3.75 -14.92 -1.02
C TYR A 364 2.97 -13.66 -0.65
N PHE A 365 3.66 -12.57 -0.38
CA PHE A 365 3.05 -11.28 -0.06
C PHE A 365 4.01 -10.15 -0.42
N ALA A 366 3.50 -8.93 -0.51
CA ALA A 366 4.29 -7.72 -0.66
C ALA A 366 4.35 -6.96 0.65
N SER A 367 5.51 -6.41 1.00
CA SER A 367 5.69 -5.60 2.21
C SER A 367 6.69 -4.47 2.00
N ASP A 368 6.46 -3.33 2.63
CA ASP A 368 7.40 -2.21 2.75
C ASP A 368 8.04 -2.10 4.16
N GLY A 369 7.60 -2.95 5.09
CA GLY A 369 8.08 -2.98 6.47
C GLY A 369 9.20 -3.99 6.73
N HIS A 370 9.44 -4.95 5.85
CA HIS A 370 10.58 -5.86 5.92
C HIS A 370 11.82 -5.29 5.21
N PRO A 371 13.06 -5.68 5.63
CA PRO A 371 14.26 -5.29 4.92
C PRO A 371 14.24 -5.76 3.46
N GLY A 372 14.38 -4.82 2.51
CA GLY A 372 14.28 -5.09 1.08
C GLY A 372 14.91 -3.97 0.24
N PHE A 373 14.56 -3.94 -1.05
CA PHE A 373 15.03 -2.92 -1.99
C PHE A 373 14.38 -1.55 -1.79
N GLY A 374 13.19 -1.52 -1.14
CA GLY A 374 12.41 -0.33 -0.85
C GLY A 374 11.07 -0.29 -1.57
N GLY A 375 10.07 0.29 -0.90
CA GLY A 375 8.67 0.16 -1.28
C GLY A 375 8.16 -1.26 -1.02
N LEU A 376 7.18 -1.69 -1.80
CA LEU A 376 6.61 -3.04 -1.67
C LEU A 376 7.52 -4.07 -2.35
N ASP A 377 8.28 -4.79 -1.56
CA ASP A 377 9.06 -5.95 -1.99
C ASP A 377 8.27 -7.25 -1.85
N LEU A 378 8.58 -8.26 -2.67
CA LEU A 378 7.94 -9.57 -2.61
C LEU A 378 8.65 -10.50 -1.63
N PHE A 379 7.89 -11.08 -0.72
CA PHE A 379 8.39 -12.02 0.28
C PHE A 379 7.68 -13.37 0.14
N LYS A 380 8.40 -14.41 0.59
CA LYS A 380 7.89 -15.77 0.70
C LYS A 380 7.90 -16.19 2.17
N ALA A 381 6.80 -16.78 2.62
CA ALA A 381 6.72 -17.44 3.91
C ALA A 381 6.32 -18.89 3.77
N THR A 382 6.72 -19.72 4.73
CA THR A 382 6.35 -21.12 4.83
C THR A 382 5.69 -21.39 6.17
N LEU A 383 4.64 -22.23 6.15
CA LEU A 383 3.99 -22.70 7.35
C LEU A 383 4.91 -23.69 8.06
N THR A 384 5.13 -23.50 9.35
CA THR A 384 5.92 -24.41 10.18
C THR A 384 5.07 -25.61 10.65
N PRO A 385 5.68 -26.74 11.05
CA PRO A 385 4.93 -27.85 11.60
C PRO A 385 4.13 -27.53 12.88
N SER A 386 4.51 -26.45 13.58
CA SER A 386 3.81 -25.94 14.76
C SER A 386 2.62 -25.02 14.44
N GLY A 387 2.31 -24.81 13.14
CA GLY A 387 1.16 -24.00 12.69
C GLY A 387 1.43 -22.50 12.55
N GLY A 388 2.64 -22.02 12.88
CA GLY A 388 3.03 -20.61 12.68
C GLY A 388 3.68 -20.37 11.31
N TRP A 389 3.62 -19.14 10.81
CA TRP A 389 4.31 -18.75 9.58
C TRP A 389 5.77 -18.36 9.87
N LYS A 390 6.67 -18.72 8.98
CA LYS A 390 8.07 -18.29 9.00
C LYS A 390 8.44 -17.71 7.64
N ARG A 391 8.92 -16.48 7.63
CA ARG A 391 9.46 -15.84 6.43
C ARG A 391 10.77 -16.51 6.01
N SER A 392 10.95 -16.77 4.73
CA SER A 392 12.23 -17.27 4.20
C SER A 392 13.27 -16.16 4.32
N SER A 393 14.39 -16.44 4.98
CA SER A 393 15.53 -15.51 5.05
C SER A 393 16.09 -15.30 3.64
N GLY A 394 16.07 -14.08 3.12
CA GLY A 394 16.80 -13.70 1.92
C GLY A 394 16.07 -13.82 0.59
N SER A 395 14.76 -13.64 0.55
CA SER A 395 14.08 -13.54 -0.74
C SER A 395 13.18 -12.31 -0.85
N SER A 396 13.76 -11.21 -1.28
CA SER A 396 13.11 -10.46 -2.36
C SER A 396 13.35 -11.32 -3.61
N THR A 397 12.30 -11.82 -4.20
CA THR A 397 12.37 -12.56 -5.47
C THR A 397 12.78 -11.65 -6.61
#